data_b74359799e9b3effb6d742e0dba10178
#
_entry.id   b74359799e9b3effb6d742e0dba10178
#
_cell.length_a   1.000
_cell.length_b   1.000
_cell.length_c   1.000
_cell.angle_alpha   90.00
_cell.angle_beta   90.00
_cell.angle_gamma   90.00
#
_symmetry.space_group_name_H-M   'P 1'
#
loop_
_entity.id
_entity.type
_entity.pdbx_description
1 polymer ?
#
loop_
_entity_poly.entity_id
_entity_poly.type
_entity_poly.pdbx_seq_one_letter_code
_entity_poly.pdbx_strand_id
1 'polypeptide(L)'
;MSGFAYLFERFPSFTQTFCYREVLEMRRQGANPPIYSIRRPPDIPSDCPADLASDVIYLPAPDELGRQMKTVRMLGRYPWPIVRDIRCWGKRPGKARLLEAAWLGAKLRERGIRHVHSHFAGIAARTAFHIKKFYGITFSFTGHANDMFCESNSPISLRDLVREAAFVVAVSEFSRDWICRRMPEFEAKIHRIYNGMDIAGWPPAAARAQVPQIVSVGRCIEKKGYSDLIDACAILRKKGYEFECAILGGGPLEDPLRARVAELGIGDRVRLEGPCPQGEVRRRLAGATIFVLACATEPDGGMDTLPTVIVEAMAAGLPVVSTRLAAVPEMVQHGVTGLLVDEKQPERLAAAIAELLRNPALAERYGQAGKLAASERFSSGPTVASLRALLARTAPDSPV
;
A
#
# COMPACT_ATOMS: atom_id res chain seq x y z
N MET A 1 -4.40 -24.37 -14.20
CA MET A 1 -5.13 -23.37 -13.38
C MET A 1 -4.28 -23.08 -12.15
N SER A 2 -4.15 -21.82 -11.73
CA SER A 2 -3.36 -21.48 -10.54
C SER A 2 -3.96 -22.14 -9.30
N GLY A 3 -3.14 -22.77 -8.45
CA GLY A 3 -3.57 -23.43 -7.21
C GLY A 3 -4.00 -22.45 -6.11
N PHE A 4 -3.94 -21.13 -6.35
CA PHE A 4 -4.28 -20.07 -5.39
C PHE A 4 -5.23 -19.03 -5.98
N ALA A 5 -5.85 -18.24 -5.08
CA ALA A 5 -6.70 -17.10 -5.40
C ALA A 5 -6.28 -15.87 -4.60
N TYR A 6 -6.52 -14.68 -5.14
CA TYR A 6 -6.45 -13.44 -4.38
C TYR A 6 -7.75 -13.15 -3.65
N LEU A 7 -7.64 -12.62 -2.43
CA LEU A 7 -8.77 -12.12 -1.66
C LEU A 7 -8.47 -10.72 -1.12
N PHE A 8 -9.26 -9.76 -1.54
CA PHE A 8 -9.19 -8.37 -1.09
C PHE A 8 -10.43 -7.98 -0.28
N GLU A 9 -10.31 -6.97 0.58
CA GLU A 9 -11.47 -6.34 1.18
C GLU A 9 -12.24 -5.52 0.13
N ARG A 10 -11.52 -4.67 -0.62
CA ARG A 10 -12.04 -3.87 -1.75
C ARG A 10 -11.00 -3.86 -2.86
N PHE A 11 -11.41 -4.25 -4.05
CA PHE A 11 -10.53 -4.26 -5.21
C PHE A 11 -11.32 -4.03 -6.49
N PRO A 12 -10.78 -3.23 -7.44
CA PRO A 12 -9.58 -2.38 -7.28
C PRO A 12 -9.84 -1.16 -6.40
N SER A 13 -8.80 -0.52 -5.84
CA SER A 13 -8.94 0.62 -4.96
C SER A 13 -7.96 1.74 -5.33
N PHE A 14 -8.45 2.98 -5.40
CA PHE A 14 -7.66 4.16 -5.75
C PHE A 14 -6.44 4.38 -4.84
N THR A 15 -6.57 4.09 -3.54
CA THR A 15 -5.48 4.28 -2.58
C THR A 15 -4.56 3.08 -2.43
N GLN A 16 -4.80 1.99 -3.17
CA GLN A 16 -4.07 0.73 -3.08
C GLN A 16 -3.59 0.28 -4.47
N THR A 17 -2.99 1.19 -5.22
CA THR A 17 -2.51 0.96 -6.59
C THR A 17 -1.50 -0.18 -6.68
N PHE A 18 -0.71 -0.41 -5.64
CA PHE A 18 0.23 -1.52 -5.56
C PHE A 18 -0.45 -2.90 -5.63
N CYS A 19 -1.69 -3.05 -5.15
CA CYS A 19 -2.43 -4.31 -5.23
C CYS A 19 -2.73 -4.69 -6.69
N TYR A 20 -3.29 -3.79 -7.50
CA TYR A 20 -3.58 -4.14 -8.89
C TYR A 20 -2.33 -4.18 -9.76
N ARG A 21 -1.29 -3.40 -9.45
CA ARG A 21 0.02 -3.53 -10.10
C ARG A 21 0.64 -4.91 -9.88
N GLU A 22 0.55 -5.45 -8.66
CA GLU A 22 1.00 -6.81 -8.34
C GLU A 22 0.22 -7.86 -9.15
N VAL A 23 -1.12 -7.74 -9.21
CA VAL A 23 -1.96 -8.67 -9.97
C VAL A 23 -1.66 -8.60 -11.47
N LEU A 24 -1.48 -7.42 -12.03
CA LEU A 24 -1.12 -7.24 -13.45
C LEU A 24 0.24 -7.88 -13.76
N GLU A 25 1.22 -7.65 -12.90
CA GLU A 25 2.54 -8.27 -13.07
C GLU A 25 2.48 -9.79 -12.89
N MET A 26 1.64 -10.30 -11.97
CA MET A 26 1.37 -11.72 -11.80
C MET A 26 0.84 -12.34 -13.11
N ARG A 27 -0.10 -11.66 -13.77
CA ARG A 27 -0.64 -12.05 -15.08
C ARG A 27 0.43 -12.00 -16.17
N ARG A 28 1.23 -10.94 -16.22
CA ARG A 28 2.33 -10.78 -17.17
C ARG A 28 3.35 -11.93 -17.06
N GLN A 29 3.54 -12.45 -15.86
CA GLN A 29 4.40 -13.62 -15.61
C GLN A 29 3.69 -14.96 -15.86
N GLY A 30 2.50 -14.98 -16.47
CA GLY A 30 1.78 -16.18 -16.87
C GLY A 30 0.93 -16.86 -15.78
N ALA A 31 0.77 -16.23 -14.60
CA ALA A 31 -0.14 -16.72 -13.58
C ALA A 31 -1.42 -15.87 -13.59
N ASN A 32 -2.58 -16.53 -13.75
CA ASN A 32 -3.88 -15.85 -13.76
C ASN A 32 -4.79 -16.38 -12.64
N PRO A 33 -4.51 -16.03 -11.35
CA PRO A 33 -5.34 -16.44 -10.24
C PRO A 33 -6.70 -15.73 -10.26
N PRO A 34 -7.78 -16.39 -9.86
CA PRO A 34 -9.06 -15.71 -9.66
C PRO A 34 -8.95 -14.67 -8.54
N ILE A 35 -9.63 -13.53 -8.75
CA ILE A 35 -9.61 -12.38 -7.86
C ILE A 35 -10.97 -12.26 -7.19
N TYR A 36 -10.98 -12.32 -5.87
CA TYR A 36 -12.18 -12.13 -5.06
C TYR A 36 -12.08 -10.82 -4.28
N SER A 37 -13.19 -10.08 -4.24
CA SER A 37 -13.32 -8.89 -3.42
C SER A 37 -14.55 -8.98 -2.53
N ILE A 38 -14.38 -8.76 -1.22
CA ILE A 38 -15.46 -8.87 -0.24
C ILE A 38 -16.50 -7.76 -0.49
N ARG A 39 -16.02 -6.56 -0.82
CA ARG A 39 -16.86 -5.38 -1.05
C ARG A 39 -16.59 -4.78 -2.42
N ARG A 40 -17.62 -4.20 -3.02
CA ARG A 40 -17.41 -3.36 -4.21
C ARG A 40 -16.74 -2.05 -3.80
N PRO A 41 -15.77 -1.55 -4.57
CA PRO A 41 -15.27 -0.19 -4.39
C PRO A 41 -16.37 0.82 -4.77
N PRO A 42 -16.38 2.02 -4.18
CA PRO A 42 -17.30 3.09 -4.59
C PRO A 42 -17.03 3.49 -6.04
N ASP A 43 -15.74 3.60 -6.40
CA ASP A 43 -15.28 3.97 -7.73
C ASP A 43 -14.15 3.05 -8.17
N ILE A 44 -14.06 2.78 -9.47
CA ILE A 44 -12.95 2.06 -10.08
C ILE A 44 -11.91 3.10 -10.50
N PRO A 45 -10.63 2.93 -10.09
CA PRO A 45 -9.57 3.84 -10.52
C PRO A 45 -9.46 3.90 -12.04
N SER A 46 -9.35 5.10 -12.60
CA SER A 46 -9.30 5.32 -14.06
C SER A 46 -8.06 4.70 -14.74
N ASP A 47 -7.02 4.43 -13.96
CA ASP A 47 -5.77 3.77 -14.40
C ASP A 47 -5.79 2.24 -14.19
N CYS A 48 -6.87 1.69 -13.61
CA CYS A 48 -7.07 0.25 -13.55
C CYS A 48 -7.60 -0.26 -14.89
N PRO A 49 -6.93 -1.23 -15.54
CA PRO A 49 -7.42 -1.81 -16.79
C PRO A 49 -8.83 -2.39 -16.66
N ALA A 50 -9.67 -2.12 -17.66
CA ALA A 50 -11.08 -2.52 -17.64
C ALA A 50 -11.28 -4.04 -17.60
N ASP A 51 -10.40 -4.80 -18.27
CA ASP A 51 -10.37 -6.27 -18.23
C ASP A 51 -10.08 -6.79 -16.83
N LEU A 52 -9.11 -6.19 -16.12
CA LEU A 52 -8.83 -6.53 -14.73
C LEU A 52 -10.02 -6.26 -13.82
N ALA A 53 -10.66 -5.10 -13.98
CA ALA A 53 -11.83 -4.73 -13.18
C ALA A 53 -13.04 -5.66 -13.43
N SER A 54 -13.24 -6.11 -14.68
CA SER A 54 -14.33 -7.03 -15.06
C SER A 54 -14.13 -8.45 -14.55
N ASP A 55 -12.89 -8.89 -14.33
CA ASP A 55 -12.56 -10.22 -13.83
C ASP A 55 -12.74 -10.39 -12.32
N VAL A 56 -13.05 -9.31 -11.59
CA VAL A 56 -13.22 -9.36 -10.13
C VAL A 56 -14.54 -10.02 -9.75
N ILE A 57 -14.44 -11.06 -8.95
CA ILE A 57 -15.60 -11.76 -8.40
C ILE A 57 -15.94 -11.15 -7.04
N TYR A 58 -17.04 -10.41 -7.00
CA TYR A 58 -17.52 -9.80 -5.77
C TYR A 58 -18.35 -10.78 -4.95
N LEU A 59 -18.14 -10.79 -3.64
CA LEU A 59 -18.96 -11.56 -2.73
C LEU A 59 -20.37 -10.93 -2.65
N PRO A 60 -21.43 -11.74 -2.46
CA PRO A 60 -22.78 -11.23 -2.19
C PRO A 60 -22.81 -10.36 -0.93
N ALA A 61 -23.73 -9.42 -0.86
CA ALA A 61 -23.92 -8.59 0.33
C ALA A 61 -24.25 -9.46 1.59
N PRO A 62 -23.91 -9.00 2.81
CA PRO A 62 -24.09 -9.81 4.03
C PRO A 62 -25.51 -10.32 4.27
N ASP A 63 -26.53 -9.52 3.92
CA ASP A 63 -27.94 -9.89 4.00
C ASP A 63 -28.33 -10.96 2.97
N GLU A 64 -27.79 -10.87 1.76
CA GLU A 64 -27.95 -11.86 0.71
C GLU A 64 -27.22 -13.17 1.06
N LEU A 65 -25.99 -13.09 1.55
CA LEU A 65 -25.25 -14.25 2.09
C LEU A 65 -26.07 -14.95 3.18
N GLY A 66 -26.67 -14.19 4.10
CA GLY A 66 -27.53 -14.73 5.14
C GLY A 66 -28.74 -15.48 4.60
N ARG A 67 -29.39 -14.97 3.54
CA ARG A 67 -30.52 -15.61 2.85
C ARG A 67 -30.08 -16.87 2.11
N GLN A 68 -29.03 -16.79 1.30
CA GLN A 68 -28.47 -17.91 0.56
C GLN A 68 -28.05 -19.05 1.51
N MET A 69 -27.42 -18.73 2.64
CA MET A 69 -27.04 -19.74 3.62
C MET A 69 -28.22 -20.41 4.32
N LYS A 70 -29.34 -19.71 4.54
CA LYS A 70 -30.58 -20.35 5.02
C LYS A 70 -31.11 -21.37 4.01
N THR A 71 -31.14 -21.01 2.74
CA THR A 71 -31.60 -21.89 1.65
C THR A 71 -30.67 -23.10 1.45
N VAL A 72 -29.36 -22.84 1.45
CA VAL A 72 -28.34 -23.89 1.24
C VAL A 72 -28.22 -24.84 2.44
N ARG A 73 -28.52 -24.36 3.66
CA ARG A 73 -28.64 -25.21 4.86
C ARG A 73 -29.72 -26.26 4.70
N MET A 74 -30.85 -25.94 4.05
CA MET A 74 -31.89 -26.90 3.73
C MET A 74 -31.44 -27.98 2.73
N LEU A 75 -30.39 -27.70 1.92
CA LEU A 75 -29.87 -28.56 0.86
C LEU A 75 -28.60 -29.34 1.26
N GLY A 76 -28.14 -29.29 2.53
CA GLY A 76 -26.98 -30.05 3.00
C GLY A 76 -25.61 -29.62 2.43
N ARG A 77 -25.52 -28.48 1.76
CA ARG A 77 -24.30 -28.02 1.06
C ARG A 77 -23.14 -27.61 1.98
N TYR A 78 -23.41 -27.30 3.26
CA TYR A 78 -22.36 -26.91 4.21
C TYR A 78 -22.13 -27.99 5.27
N PRO A 79 -20.88 -28.37 5.58
CA PRO A 79 -20.58 -29.27 6.69
C PRO A 79 -21.15 -28.78 8.01
N TRP A 80 -21.71 -29.67 8.81
CA TRP A 80 -22.33 -29.37 10.11
C TRP A 80 -21.43 -28.52 11.05
N PRO A 81 -20.09 -28.75 11.12
CA PRO A 81 -19.22 -27.94 11.96
C PRO A 81 -19.28 -26.44 11.64
N ILE A 82 -19.37 -26.06 10.34
CA ILE A 82 -19.49 -24.66 9.89
C ILE A 82 -20.80 -24.05 10.41
N VAL A 83 -21.90 -24.77 10.28
CA VAL A 83 -23.22 -24.31 10.72
C VAL A 83 -23.24 -24.13 12.24
N ARG A 84 -22.62 -25.08 12.98
CA ARG A 84 -22.49 -25.00 14.44
C ARG A 84 -21.66 -23.77 14.84
N ASP A 85 -20.51 -23.54 14.24
CA ASP A 85 -19.62 -22.43 14.59
C ASP A 85 -20.28 -21.07 14.30
N ILE A 86 -20.99 -20.93 13.19
CA ILE A 86 -21.76 -19.70 12.89
C ILE A 86 -22.86 -19.47 13.92
N ARG A 87 -23.54 -20.52 14.39
CA ARG A 87 -24.56 -20.44 15.44
C ARG A 87 -23.97 -20.07 16.79
N CYS A 88 -22.90 -20.73 17.20
CA CYS A 88 -22.21 -20.50 18.47
C CYS A 88 -21.58 -19.11 18.54
N TRP A 89 -21.22 -18.48 17.38
CA TRP A 89 -20.72 -17.12 17.35
C TRP A 89 -21.77 -16.08 17.77
N GLY A 90 -23.06 -16.37 17.56
CA GLY A 90 -24.18 -15.53 17.99
C GLY A 90 -24.13 -14.12 17.39
N LYS A 91 -24.17 -13.09 18.27
CA LYS A 91 -24.13 -11.67 17.91
C LYS A 91 -22.72 -11.05 18.02
N ARG A 92 -21.67 -11.83 18.22
CA ARG A 92 -20.31 -11.32 18.38
C ARG A 92 -19.86 -10.56 17.13
N PRO A 93 -19.01 -9.54 17.27
CA PRO A 93 -18.38 -8.85 16.13
C PRO A 93 -17.68 -9.85 15.22
N GLY A 94 -17.70 -9.61 13.90
CA GLY A 94 -17.05 -10.48 12.93
C GLY A 94 -17.90 -11.63 12.37
N LYS A 95 -19.19 -11.78 12.76
CA LYS A 95 -20.07 -12.83 12.21
C LYS A 95 -20.14 -12.81 10.67
N ALA A 96 -20.09 -11.64 10.06
CA ALA A 96 -20.06 -11.53 8.60
C ALA A 96 -18.88 -12.27 7.98
N ARG A 97 -17.71 -12.30 8.67
CA ARG A 97 -16.51 -13.03 8.22
C ARG A 97 -16.74 -14.54 8.11
N LEU A 98 -17.52 -15.09 9.02
CA LEU A 98 -17.88 -16.52 9.00
C LEU A 98 -18.78 -16.86 7.80
N LEU A 99 -19.77 -15.98 7.50
CA LEU A 99 -20.65 -16.17 6.36
C LEU A 99 -19.88 -16.05 5.03
N GLU A 100 -19.04 -15.04 4.92
CA GLU A 100 -18.16 -14.84 3.76
C GLU A 100 -17.21 -16.03 3.58
N ALA A 101 -16.59 -16.50 4.65
CA ALA A 101 -15.69 -17.65 4.62
C ALA A 101 -16.40 -18.94 4.22
N ALA A 102 -17.61 -19.16 4.71
CA ALA A 102 -18.39 -20.34 4.35
C ALA A 102 -18.75 -20.33 2.87
N TRP A 103 -19.23 -19.20 2.35
CA TRP A 103 -19.60 -19.05 0.94
C TRP A 103 -18.36 -19.15 0.02
N LEU A 104 -17.34 -18.35 0.30
CA LEU A 104 -16.15 -18.28 -0.54
C LEU A 104 -15.37 -19.59 -0.49
N GLY A 105 -15.20 -20.20 0.68
CA GLY A 105 -14.48 -21.47 0.83
C GLY A 105 -15.14 -22.62 0.03
N ALA A 106 -16.49 -22.65 -0.04
CA ALA A 106 -17.17 -23.60 -0.90
C ALA A 106 -16.84 -23.36 -2.39
N LYS A 107 -16.86 -22.10 -2.83
CA LYS A 107 -16.52 -21.72 -4.21
C LYS A 107 -15.08 -22.02 -4.57
N LEU A 108 -14.14 -21.77 -3.66
CA LEU A 108 -12.73 -22.08 -3.84
C LEU A 108 -12.52 -23.60 -3.98
N ARG A 109 -13.17 -24.40 -3.13
CA ARG A 109 -13.10 -25.85 -3.20
C ARG A 109 -13.69 -26.39 -4.52
N GLU A 110 -14.83 -25.87 -4.98
CA GLU A 110 -15.44 -26.22 -6.28
C GLU A 110 -14.47 -25.98 -7.46
N ARG A 111 -13.59 -24.95 -7.33
CA ARG A 111 -12.59 -24.59 -8.35
C ARG A 111 -11.22 -25.25 -8.15
N GLY A 112 -11.06 -26.12 -7.17
CA GLY A 112 -9.79 -26.78 -6.85
C GLY A 112 -8.73 -25.83 -6.27
N ILE A 113 -9.10 -24.66 -5.77
CA ILE A 113 -8.19 -23.71 -5.13
C ILE A 113 -7.82 -24.21 -3.74
N ARG A 114 -6.52 -24.24 -3.44
CA ARG A 114 -5.96 -24.77 -2.20
C ARG A 114 -5.33 -23.71 -1.30
N HIS A 115 -5.12 -22.50 -1.83
CA HIS A 115 -4.50 -21.38 -1.10
C HIS A 115 -5.17 -20.06 -1.43
N VAL A 116 -5.21 -19.15 -0.44
CA VAL A 116 -5.69 -17.77 -0.59
C VAL A 116 -4.61 -16.80 -0.17
N HIS A 117 -4.23 -15.89 -1.05
CA HIS A 117 -3.37 -14.77 -0.68
C HIS A 117 -4.20 -13.51 -0.52
N SER A 118 -4.02 -12.79 0.60
CA SER A 118 -4.75 -11.55 0.87
C SER A 118 -3.79 -10.39 1.11
N HIS A 119 -4.25 -9.18 0.83
CA HIS A 119 -3.56 -7.96 1.26
C HIS A 119 -4.21 -7.41 2.52
N PHE A 120 -3.37 -6.88 3.41
CA PHE A 120 -3.68 -6.40 4.76
C PHE A 120 -4.05 -7.51 5.75
N ALA A 121 -3.56 -7.40 6.99
CA ALA A 121 -3.98 -8.20 8.14
C ALA A 121 -5.39 -7.80 8.65
N GLY A 122 -6.24 -7.35 7.72
CA GLY A 122 -7.58 -6.82 7.95
C GLY A 122 -8.69 -7.85 7.73
N ILE A 123 -9.78 -7.37 7.15
CA ILE A 123 -11.00 -8.15 6.89
C ILE A 123 -10.71 -9.36 5.98
N ALA A 124 -9.94 -9.18 4.92
CA ALA A 124 -9.63 -10.26 3.97
C ALA A 124 -8.84 -11.40 4.62
N ALA A 125 -7.77 -11.09 5.36
CA ALA A 125 -6.98 -12.11 6.05
C ALA A 125 -7.80 -12.85 7.13
N ARG A 126 -8.67 -12.14 7.85
CA ARG A 126 -9.58 -12.76 8.85
C ARG A 126 -10.63 -13.65 8.20
N THR A 127 -11.13 -13.28 7.03
CA THR A 127 -12.00 -14.17 6.25
C THR A 127 -11.23 -15.41 5.78
N ALA A 128 -9.99 -15.25 5.28
CA ALA A 128 -9.12 -16.36 4.87
C ALA A 128 -8.77 -17.29 6.05
N PHE A 129 -8.55 -16.75 7.25
CA PHE A 129 -8.39 -17.55 8.48
C PHE A 129 -9.58 -18.48 8.72
N HIS A 130 -10.82 -18.00 8.59
CA HIS A 130 -12.00 -18.84 8.73
C HIS A 130 -12.16 -19.83 7.57
N ILE A 131 -11.77 -19.48 6.33
CA ILE A 131 -11.74 -20.41 5.19
C ILE A 131 -10.81 -21.59 5.49
N LYS A 132 -9.61 -21.32 6.03
CA LYS A 132 -8.70 -22.40 6.48
C LYS A 132 -9.37 -23.29 7.51
N LYS A 133 -10.00 -22.69 8.53
CA LYS A 133 -10.67 -23.43 9.60
C LYS A 133 -11.83 -24.31 9.11
N PHE A 134 -12.56 -23.86 8.07
CA PHE A 134 -13.74 -24.54 7.56
C PHE A 134 -13.44 -25.58 6.49
N TYR A 135 -12.45 -25.32 5.65
CA TYR A 135 -12.20 -26.10 4.44
C TYR A 135 -10.77 -26.66 4.32
N GLY A 136 -9.88 -26.29 5.25
CA GLY A 136 -8.46 -26.66 5.16
C GLY A 136 -7.68 -25.90 4.08
N ILE A 137 -8.30 -24.97 3.37
CA ILE A 137 -7.65 -24.12 2.37
C ILE A 137 -6.68 -23.20 3.10
N THR A 138 -5.40 -23.29 2.80
CA THR A 138 -4.36 -22.49 3.46
C THR A 138 -4.44 -21.02 3.05
N PHE A 139 -3.82 -20.14 3.84
CA PHE A 139 -3.75 -18.72 3.46
C PHE A 139 -2.40 -18.10 3.82
N SER A 140 -2.11 -17.00 3.15
CA SER A 140 -1.03 -16.06 3.42
C SER A 140 -1.53 -14.62 3.29
N PHE A 141 -0.78 -13.67 3.80
CA PHE A 141 -1.13 -12.27 3.60
C PHE A 141 0.09 -11.37 3.54
N THR A 142 -0.07 -10.23 2.84
CA THR A 142 0.87 -9.11 2.84
C THR A 142 0.39 -8.06 3.83
N GLY A 143 1.20 -7.76 4.85
CA GLY A 143 0.94 -6.69 5.82
C GLY A 143 1.55 -5.37 5.35
N HIS A 144 0.83 -4.25 5.51
CA HIS A 144 1.25 -2.98 4.92
C HIS A 144 1.64 -1.88 5.92
N ALA A 145 0.80 -1.56 6.90
CA ALA A 145 1.05 -0.48 7.86
C ALA A 145 0.14 -0.59 9.09
N ASN A 146 -0.88 0.27 9.20
CA ASN A 146 -1.78 0.34 10.34
C ASN A 146 -2.49 -1.00 10.64
N ASP A 147 -2.67 -1.84 9.63
CA ASP A 147 -3.19 -3.20 9.78
C ASP A 147 -2.30 -4.11 10.63
N MET A 148 -1.02 -3.74 10.80
CA MET A 148 -0.05 -4.43 11.65
C MET A 148 0.26 -3.67 12.94
N PHE A 149 0.39 -2.33 12.86
CA PHE A 149 0.90 -1.53 13.99
C PHE A 149 -0.19 -1.06 14.95
N CYS A 150 -1.42 -0.86 14.44
CA CYS A 150 -2.53 -0.43 15.27
C CYS A 150 -3.28 -1.62 15.85
N GLU A 151 -3.69 -1.51 17.10
CA GLU A 151 -4.53 -2.53 17.74
C GLU A 151 -5.89 -2.63 17.03
N SER A 152 -6.35 -3.85 16.88
CA SER A 152 -7.64 -4.15 16.27
C SER A 152 -8.60 -4.72 17.29
N ASN A 153 -9.82 -4.18 17.37
CA ASN A 153 -10.91 -4.74 18.17
C ASN A 153 -11.46 -6.08 17.65
N SER A 154 -10.73 -6.74 16.76
CA SER A 154 -11.12 -8.03 16.20
C SER A 154 -10.85 -9.16 17.21
N PRO A 155 -11.75 -10.16 17.33
CA PRO A 155 -11.51 -11.35 18.11
C PRO A 155 -10.38 -12.24 17.57
N ILE A 156 -9.91 -12.00 16.36
CA ILE A 156 -8.73 -12.64 15.74
C ILE A 156 -7.61 -11.61 15.75
N SER A 157 -6.61 -11.82 16.58
CA SER A 157 -5.45 -10.95 16.70
C SER A 157 -4.48 -11.10 15.52
N LEU A 158 -3.54 -10.15 15.36
CA LEU A 158 -2.44 -10.29 14.40
C LEU A 158 -1.62 -11.56 14.66
N ARG A 159 -1.34 -11.88 15.94
CA ARG A 159 -0.63 -13.12 16.35
C ARG A 159 -1.36 -14.38 15.88
N ASP A 160 -2.70 -14.42 15.96
CA ASP A 160 -3.48 -15.55 15.47
C ASP A 160 -3.37 -15.68 13.95
N LEU A 161 -3.42 -14.56 13.22
CA LEU A 161 -3.23 -14.56 11.77
C LEU A 161 -1.84 -15.06 11.38
N VAL A 162 -0.78 -14.53 12.02
CA VAL A 162 0.60 -14.95 11.75
C VAL A 162 0.82 -16.42 12.10
N ARG A 163 0.29 -16.89 13.24
CA ARG A 163 0.38 -18.31 13.63
C ARG A 163 -0.21 -19.23 12.58
N GLU A 164 -1.39 -18.91 12.08
CA GLU A 164 -2.16 -19.77 11.17
C GLU A 164 -1.82 -19.60 9.70
N ALA A 165 -1.24 -18.47 9.29
CA ALA A 165 -0.81 -18.25 7.93
C ALA A 165 0.31 -19.24 7.52
N ALA A 166 0.34 -19.63 6.25
CA ALA A 166 1.41 -20.43 5.67
C ALA A 166 2.71 -19.61 5.61
N PHE A 167 2.59 -18.35 5.19
CA PHE A 167 3.63 -17.34 5.25
C PHE A 167 3.02 -15.94 5.36
N VAL A 168 3.84 -14.97 5.76
CA VAL A 168 3.49 -13.55 5.83
C VAL A 168 4.51 -12.75 5.03
N VAL A 169 4.02 -11.82 4.21
CA VAL A 169 4.86 -10.85 3.53
C VAL A 169 4.84 -9.54 4.31
N ALA A 170 6.01 -9.05 4.67
CA ALA A 170 6.25 -7.71 5.17
C ALA A 170 6.80 -6.85 4.02
N VAL A 171 6.24 -5.66 3.80
CA VAL A 171 6.59 -4.81 2.66
C VAL A 171 7.91 -4.03 2.84
N SER A 172 8.60 -4.23 3.95
CA SER A 172 9.89 -3.59 4.26
C SER A 172 10.66 -4.40 5.31
N GLU A 173 11.98 -4.18 5.44
CA GLU A 173 12.76 -4.74 6.55
C GLU A 173 12.26 -4.20 7.89
N PHE A 174 11.93 -2.90 7.95
CA PHE A 174 11.33 -2.32 9.15
C PHE A 174 10.09 -3.09 9.61
N SER A 175 9.17 -3.41 8.70
CA SER A 175 7.96 -4.18 9.03
C SER A 175 8.28 -5.62 9.41
N ARG A 176 9.21 -6.26 8.70
CA ARG A 176 9.67 -7.61 9.03
C ARG A 176 10.23 -7.67 10.44
N ASP A 177 11.18 -6.78 10.75
CA ASP A 177 11.81 -6.71 12.06
C ASP A 177 10.84 -6.38 13.18
N TRP A 178 9.85 -5.52 12.89
CA TRP A 178 8.78 -5.20 13.85
C TRP A 178 7.95 -6.43 14.21
N ILE A 179 7.61 -7.27 13.22
CA ILE A 179 6.86 -8.52 13.46
C ILE A 179 7.75 -9.54 14.17
N CYS A 180 8.97 -9.76 13.70
CA CYS A 180 9.90 -10.76 14.25
C CYS A 180 10.26 -10.46 15.71
N ARG A 181 10.47 -9.19 16.10
CA ARG A 181 10.71 -8.81 17.50
C ARG A 181 9.53 -9.12 18.43
N ARG A 182 8.29 -9.06 17.92
CA ARG A 182 7.06 -9.35 18.71
C ARG A 182 6.65 -10.79 18.68
N MET A 183 7.06 -11.52 17.68
CA MET A 183 6.65 -12.90 17.40
C MET A 183 7.84 -13.70 16.84
N PRO A 184 8.96 -13.82 17.59
CA PRO A 184 10.19 -14.46 17.11
C PRO A 184 9.97 -15.93 16.74
N GLU A 185 9.02 -16.60 17.37
CA GLU A 185 8.66 -18.00 17.08
C GLU A 185 8.13 -18.22 15.66
N PHE A 186 7.74 -17.15 14.95
CA PHE A 186 7.24 -17.23 13.57
C PHE A 186 8.18 -16.63 12.53
N GLU A 187 9.40 -16.25 12.90
CA GLU A 187 10.35 -15.58 12.00
C GLU A 187 10.56 -16.34 10.67
N ALA A 188 10.65 -17.67 10.72
CA ALA A 188 10.89 -18.50 9.53
C ALA A 188 9.85 -18.37 8.42
N LYS A 189 8.65 -17.86 8.71
CA LYS A 189 7.58 -17.65 7.73
C LYS A 189 7.26 -16.19 7.44
N ILE A 190 8.08 -15.25 7.95
CA ILE A 190 7.93 -13.83 7.69
C ILE A 190 8.96 -13.41 6.65
N HIS A 191 8.50 -13.08 5.45
CA HIS A 191 9.35 -12.75 4.31
C HIS A 191 9.23 -11.28 3.94
N ARG A 192 10.37 -10.62 3.70
CA ARG A 192 10.35 -9.26 3.17
C ARG A 192 10.21 -9.30 1.64
N ILE A 193 9.14 -8.67 1.11
CA ILE A 193 8.95 -8.42 -0.32
C ILE A 193 8.41 -7.01 -0.45
N TYR A 194 9.14 -6.12 -1.12
CA TYR A 194 8.70 -4.74 -1.35
C TYR A 194 7.48 -4.69 -2.28
N ASN A 195 6.66 -3.64 -2.15
CA ASN A 195 5.64 -3.34 -3.14
C ASN A 195 6.32 -2.99 -4.48
N GLY A 196 6.09 -3.81 -5.49
CA GLY A 196 6.66 -3.62 -6.80
C GLY A 196 6.03 -2.48 -7.60
N MET A 197 6.83 -1.85 -8.47
CA MET A 197 6.41 -0.80 -9.37
C MET A 197 6.96 -1.04 -10.76
N ASP A 198 6.21 -0.64 -11.80
CA ASP A 198 6.72 -0.56 -13.16
C ASP A 198 7.60 0.69 -13.30
N ILE A 199 8.90 0.52 -13.06
CA ILE A 199 9.89 1.59 -13.15
C ILE A 199 10.21 1.91 -14.63
N ALA A 200 10.25 0.91 -15.50
CA ALA A 200 10.59 1.09 -16.92
C ALA A 200 9.54 1.90 -17.67
N GLY A 201 8.29 1.82 -17.28
CA GLY A 201 7.16 2.56 -17.88
C GLY A 201 7.05 4.02 -17.44
N TRP A 202 8.01 4.57 -16.69
CA TRP A 202 7.98 5.98 -16.30
C TRP A 202 8.41 6.88 -17.45
N PRO A 203 7.70 8.01 -17.66
CA PRO A 203 8.07 8.96 -18.70
C PRO A 203 9.49 9.50 -18.44
N PRO A 204 10.24 9.86 -19.50
CA PRO A 204 11.49 10.57 -19.32
C PRO A 204 11.26 11.90 -18.60
N ALA A 205 12.28 12.39 -17.90
CA ALA A 205 12.21 13.70 -17.25
C ALA A 205 11.86 14.77 -18.30
N ALA A 206 10.86 15.58 -18.00
CA ALA A 206 10.51 16.73 -18.84
C ALA A 206 11.52 17.87 -18.64
N ALA A 207 11.49 18.84 -19.58
CA ALA A 207 12.28 20.05 -19.41
C ALA A 207 11.90 20.75 -18.08
N ARG A 208 12.91 21.05 -17.25
CA ARG A 208 12.70 21.72 -15.97
C ARG A 208 12.20 23.14 -16.19
N ALA A 209 11.24 23.55 -15.37
CA ALA A 209 10.77 24.95 -15.35
C ALA A 209 11.90 25.89 -14.90
N GLN A 210 11.81 27.18 -15.29
CA GLN A 210 12.76 28.21 -14.83
C GLN A 210 12.74 28.38 -13.32
N VAL A 211 11.54 28.32 -12.71
CA VAL A 211 11.38 28.32 -11.25
C VAL A 211 11.36 26.88 -10.77
N PRO A 212 12.24 26.52 -9.80
CA PRO A 212 12.28 25.17 -9.24
C PRO A 212 10.92 24.71 -8.69
N GLN A 213 10.50 23.51 -9.09
CA GLN A 213 9.23 22.90 -8.71
C GLN A 213 9.43 21.86 -7.62
N ILE A 214 8.92 22.12 -6.43
CA ILE A 214 8.83 21.15 -5.33
C ILE A 214 7.50 20.43 -5.46
N VAL A 215 7.48 19.12 -5.47
CA VAL A 215 6.24 18.33 -5.53
C VAL A 215 6.18 17.37 -4.34
N SER A 216 4.99 17.28 -3.75
CA SER A 216 4.64 16.27 -2.75
C SER A 216 3.33 15.61 -3.14
N VAL A 217 3.21 14.29 -2.88
CA VAL A 217 2.04 13.51 -3.31
C VAL A 217 1.55 12.62 -2.16
N GLY A 218 0.26 12.65 -1.89
CA GLY A 218 -0.38 11.77 -0.93
C GLY A 218 -1.64 12.35 -0.32
N ARG A 219 -2.35 11.54 0.47
CA ARG A 219 -3.55 12.01 1.18
C ARG A 219 -3.19 13.09 2.21
N CYS A 220 -4.02 14.10 2.35
CA CYS A 220 -3.88 15.15 3.39
C CYS A 220 -4.29 14.56 4.77
N ILE A 221 -3.35 13.83 5.39
CA ILE A 221 -3.43 13.20 6.71
C ILE A 221 -2.11 13.41 7.45
N GLU A 222 -2.12 13.30 8.78
CA GLU A 222 -0.99 13.65 9.65
C GLU A 222 0.32 12.98 9.26
N LYS A 223 0.30 11.67 9.00
CA LYS A 223 1.51 10.91 8.67
C LYS A 223 2.22 11.31 7.37
N LYS A 224 1.66 12.23 6.58
CA LYS A 224 2.31 12.81 5.40
C LYS A 224 3.14 14.05 5.71
N GLY A 225 2.97 14.64 6.91
CA GLY A 225 3.77 15.75 7.40
C GLY A 225 3.68 17.03 6.56
N TYR A 226 2.52 17.29 5.96
CA TYR A 226 2.35 18.47 5.11
C TYR A 226 2.44 19.77 5.88
N SER A 227 2.11 19.79 7.18
CA SER A 227 2.32 20.97 8.03
C SER A 227 3.81 21.34 8.08
N ASP A 228 4.69 20.34 8.29
CA ASP A 228 6.14 20.55 8.33
C ASP A 228 6.69 21.02 6.97
N LEU A 229 6.14 20.50 5.85
CA LEU A 229 6.51 20.94 4.51
C LEU A 229 6.08 22.41 4.27
N ILE A 230 4.88 22.81 4.68
CA ILE A 230 4.37 24.17 4.55
C ILE A 230 5.22 25.13 5.39
N ASP A 231 5.54 24.76 6.63
CA ASP A 231 6.40 25.57 7.51
C ASP A 231 7.84 25.68 6.93
N ALA A 232 8.38 24.60 6.37
CA ALA A 232 9.66 24.63 5.65
C ALA A 232 9.63 25.57 4.43
N CYS A 233 8.54 25.59 3.68
CA CYS A 233 8.34 26.52 2.56
C CYS A 233 8.30 27.98 3.04
N ALA A 234 7.66 28.27 4.17
CA ALA A 234 7.66 29.62 4.76
C ALA A 234 9.08 30.06 5.15
N ILE A 235 9.88 29.16 5.72
CA ILE A 235 11.29 29.43 6.06
C ILE A 235 12.11 29.70 4.79
N LEU A 236 11.93 28.92 3.74
CA LEU A 236 12.60 29.11 2.45
C LEU A 236 12.27 30.46 1.83
N ARG A 237 10.97 30.83 1.80
CA ARG A 237 10.52 32.13 1.30
C ARG A 237 11.14 33.28 2.08
N LYS A 238 11.13 33.20 3.41
CA LYS A 238 11.77 34.23 4.29
C LYS A 238 13.26 34.39 4.01
N LYS A 239 13.93 33.31 3.59
CA LYS A 239 15.35 33.31 3.21
C LYS A 239 15.60 33.74 1.75
N GLY A 240 14.57 34.16 1.02
CA GLY A 240 14.67 34.66 -0.34
C GLY A 240 14.84 33.59 -1.44
N TYR A 241 14.53 32.32 -1.18
CA TYR A 241 14.57 31.27 -2.21
C TYR A 241 13.37 31.41 -3.15
N GLU A 242 13.64 31.26 -4.45
CA GLU A 242 12.64 31.15 -5.50
C GLU A 242 12.28 29.69 -5.70
N PHE A 243 11.01 29.34 -5.61
CA PHE A 243 10.45 28.01 -5.84
C PHE A 243 8.91 28.09 -5.94
N GLU A 244 8.30 27.05 -6.48
CA GLU A 244 6.88 26.73 -6.33
C GLU A 244 6.76 25.36 -5.69
N CYS A 245 5.75 25.17 -4.82
CA CYS A 245 5.48 23.90 -4.15
C CYS A 245 4.04 23.47 -4.44
N ALA A 246 3.88 22.28 -5.03
CA ALA A 246 2.58 21.66 -5.29
C ALA A 246 2.39 20.43 -4.40
N ILE A 247 1.30 20.42 -3.62
CA ILE A 247 0.85 19.26 -2.83
C ILE A 247 -0.33 18.64 -3.56
N LEU A 248 -0.12 17.41 -4.09
CA LEU A 248 -1.10 16.66 -4.85
C LEU A 248 -1.79 15.61 -3.96
N GLY A 249 -3.07 15.76 -3.73
CA GLY A 249 -3.91 14.85 -2.95
C GLY A 249 -4.88 15.57 -2.06
N GLY A 250 -5.98 14.94 -1.74
CA GLY A 250 -7.02 15.42 -0.84
C GLY A 250 -7.05 14.64 0.47
N GLY A 251 -7.87 15.09 1.39
CA GLY A 251 -8.07 14.41 2.67
C GLY A 251 -8.59 15.31 3.78
N PRO A 252 -8.81 14.75 4.97
CA PRO A 252 -9.44 15.48 6.08
C PRO A 252 -8.65 16.71 6.56
N LEU A 253 -7.34 16.78 6.29
CA LEU A 253 -6.51 17.94 6.66
C LEU A 253 -6.38 18.97 5.55
N GLU A 254 -7.08 18.85 4.41
CA GLU A 254 -6.92 19.79 3.29
C GLU A 254 -7.27 21.22 3.70
N ASP A 255 -8.42 21.44 4.34
CA ASP A 255 -8.83 22.77 4.80
C ASP A 255 -7.91 23.35 5.87
N PRO A 256 -7.52 22.62 6.94
CA PRO A 256 -6.50 23.08 7.88
C PRO A 256 -5.17 23.46 7.23
N LEU A 257 -4.70 22.69 6.23
CA LEU A 257 -3.45 22.99 5.53
C LEU A 257 -3.57 24.24 4.66
N ARG A 258 -4.71 24.45 3.97
CA ARG A 258 -4.99 25.70 3.22
C ARG A 258 -5.02 26.93 4.16
N ALA A 259 -5.64 26.78 5.32
CA ALA A 259 -5.64 27.83 6.33
C ALA A 259 -4.21 28.15 6.80
N ARG A 260 -3.37 27.14 7.01
CA ARG A 260 -1.95 27.33 7.38
C ARG A 260 -1.15 28.08 6.31
N VAL A 261 -1.36 27.74 5.03
CA VAL A 261 -0.73 28.47 3.89
C VAL A 261 -1.13 29.94 3.90
N ALA A 262 -2.42 30.24 4.14
CA ALA A 262 -2.93 31.60 4.21
C ALA A 262 -2.37 32.37 5.40
N GLU A 263 -2.35 31.76 6.60
CA GLU A 263 -1.77 32.32 7.83
C GLU A 263 -0.31 32.76 7.65
N LEU A 264 0.48 31.87 6.99
CA LEU A 264 1.89 32.14 6.70
C LEU A 264 2.11 33.09 5.52
N GLY A 265 1.06 33.47 4.80
CA GLY A 265 1.10 34.39 3.67
C GLY A 265 1.90 33.85 2.47
N ILE A 266 1.97 32.51 2.28
CA ILE A 266 2.79 31.85 1.24
C ILE A 266 1.96 31.25 0.09
N GLY A 267 0.72 31.67 -0.10
CA GLY A 267 -0.17 31.15 -1.15
C GLY A 267 0.30 31.44 -2.58
N ASP A 268 1.23 32.35 -2.76
CA ASP A 268 1.94 32.59 -4.02
C ASP A 268 2.98 31.52 -4.34
N ARG A 269 3.44 30.78 -3.34
CA ARG A 269 4.49 29.75 -3.44
C ARG A 269 3.99 28.31 -3.24
N VAL A 270 2.95 28.11 -2.42
CA VAL A 270 2.47 26.79 -2.04
C VAL A 270 1.02 26.60 -2.45
N ARG A 271 0.74 25.55 -3.20
CA ARG A 271 -0.61 25.20 -3.68
C ARG A 271 -0.99 23.78 -3.27
N LEU A 272 -2.18 23.62 -2.69
CA LEU A 272 -2.83 22.33 -2.51
C LEU A 272 -3.76 22.11 -3.70
N GLU A 273 -3.44 21.14 -4.56
CA GLU A 273 -4.14 20.94 -5.84
C GLU A 273 -5.29 19.92 -5.76
N GLY A 274 -5.49 19.31 -4.58
CA GLY A 274 -6.52 18.29 -4.40
C GLY A 274 -6.16 16.95 -5.04
N PRO A 275 -7.13 16.00 -5.11
CA PRO A 275 -6.91 14.69 -5.69
C PRO A 275 -6.62 14.77 -7.18
N CYS A 276 -5.57 14.07 -7.64
CA CYS A 276 -5.16 14.01 -9.04
C CYS A 276 -5.17 12.57 -9.56
N PRO A 277 -5.58 12.32 -10.83
CA PRO A 277 -5.39 11.05 -11.49
C PRO A 277 -3.91 10.65 -11.57
N GLN A 278 -3.61 9.34 -11.59
CA GLN A 278 -2.24 8.84 -11.62
C GLN A 278 -1.43 9.36 -12.82
N GLY A 279 -2.05 9.52 -13.99
CA GLY A 279 -1.38 10.11 -15.16
C GLY A 279 -0.91 11.54 -14.92
N GLU A 280 -1.69 12.35 -14.22
CA GLU A 280 -1.33 13.71 -13.81
C GLU A 280 -0.19 13.70 -12.80
N VAL A 281 -0.26 12.82 -11.78
CA VAL A 281 0.83 12.64 -10.81
C VAL A 281 2.15 12.32 -11.54
N ARG A 282 2.14 11.39 -12.49
CA ARG A 282 3.32 11.05 -13.28
C ARG A 282 3.87 12.25 -14.06
N ARG A 283 2.99 13.02 -14.69
CA ARG A 283 3.37 14.22 -15.45
C ARG A 283 4.00 15.28 -14.53
N ARG A 284 3.41 15.50 -13.36
CA ARG A 284 3.92 16.48 -12.38
C ARG A 284 5.27 16.05 -11.82
N LEU A 285 5.44 14.76 -11.50
CA LEU A 285 6.73 14.25 -11.06
C LEU A 285 7.80 14.36 -12.18
N ALA A 286 7.45 14.08 -13.43
CA ALA A 286 8.41 14.20 -14.54
C ALA A 286 8.91 15.64 -14.75
N GLY A 287 8.11 16.66 -14.45
CA GLY A 287 8.45 18.08 -14.58
C GLY A 287 9.00 18.73 -13.30
N ALA A 288 9.06 18.00 -12.17
CA ALA A 288 9.50 18.54 -10.89
C ALA A 288 11.03 18.68 -10.80
N THR A 289 11.48 19.45 -9.81
CA THR A 289 12.89 19.62 -9.47
C THR A 289 13.28 18.78 -8.24
N ILE A 290 12.41 18.76 -7.24
CA ILE A 290 12.63 18.07 -5.97
C ILE A 290 11.31 17.42 -5.55
N PHE A 291 11.37 16.18 -5.07
CA PHE A 291 10.25 15.57 -4.36
C PHE A 291 10.46 15.65 -2.86
N VAL A 292 9.42 16.06 -2.13
CA VAL A 292 9.48 16.17 -0.66
C VAL A 292 8.31 15.43 -0.04
N LEU A 293 8.58 14.59 0.96
CA LEU A 293 7.55 13.96 1.79
C LEU A 293 8.04 13.88 3.23
N ALA A 294 7.53 14.73 4.09
CA ALA A 294 7.93 14.85 5.49
C ALA A 294 7.19 13.84 6.40
N CYS A 295 7.27 12.54 6.07
CA CYS A 295 6.58 11.51 6.83
C CYS A 295 6.70 11.71 8.34
N ALA A 296 5.58 11.57 9.06
CA ALA A 296 5.50 11.76 10.50
C ALA A 296 4.74 10.63 11.18
N THR A 297 4.97 10.45 12.47
CA THR A 297 4.23 9.53 13.32
C THR A 297 2.94 10.22 13.80
N GLU A 298 1.79 9.56 13.61
CA GLU A 298 0.49 9.99 14.12
C GLU A 298 0.42 9.78 15.66
N PRO A 299 -0.46 10.50 16.36
CA PRO A 299 -0.57 10.38 17.83
C PRO A 299 -0.90 8.98 18.34
N ASP A 300 -1.60 8.16 17.52
CA ASP A 300 -1.92 6.76 17.82
C ASP A 300 -0.79 5.77 17.46
N GLY A 301 0.37 6.28 17.01
CA GLY A 301 1.51 5.47 16.55
C GLY A 301 1.42 5.05 15.08
N GLY A 302 0.37 5.48 14.36
CA GLY A 302 0.23 5.22 12.92
C GLY A 302 1.35 5.88 12.11
N MET A 303 1.90 5.17 11.13
CA MET A 303 2.94 5.68 10.24
C MET A 303 2.88 5.01 8.87
N ASP A 304 3.46 5.66 7.88
CA ASP A 304 3.66 5.04 6.57
C ASP A 304 4.86 4.08 6.62
N THR A 305 4.60 2.82 6.33
CA THR A 305 5.66 1.80 6.35
C THR A 305 6.55 1.88 5.12
N LEU A 306 5.94 1.97 3.94
CA LEU A 306 6.64 2.07 2.65
C LEU A 306 5.85 3.02 1.74
N PRO A 307 6.06 4.34 1.84
CA PRO A 307 5.34 5.31 1.01
C PRO A 307 5.74 5.19 -0.46
N THR A 308 4.96 4.46 -1.24
CA THR A 308 5.25 4.13 -2.65
C THR A 308 5.46 5.35 -3.54
N VAL A 309 4.91 6.50 -3.17
CA VAL A 309 5.13 7.77 -3.88
C VAL A 309 6.60 8.23 -3.86
N ILE A 310 7.39 7.82 -2.86
CA ILE A 310 8.85 8.04 -2.85
C ILE A 310 9.49 7.23 -3.99
N VAL A 311 9.09 5.97 -4.15
CA VAL A 311 9.59 5.14 -5.27
C VAL A 311 9.15 5.72 -6.60
N GLU A 312 7.93 6.28 -6.69
CA GLU A 312 7.44 7.00 -7.88
C GLU A 312 8.33 8.21 -8.21
N ALA A 313 8.69 9.01 -7.22
CA ALA A 313 9.59 10.14 -7.40
C ALA A 313 11.00 9.69 -7.84
N MET A 314 11.52 8.64 -7.23
CA MET A 314 12.81 8.05 -7.61
C MET A 314 12.76 7.50 -9.05
N ALA A 315 11.69 6.84 -9.45
CA ALA A 315 11.48 6.37 -10.82
C ALA A 315 11.45 7.51 -11.85
N ALA A 316 10.91 8.67 -11.46
CA ALA A 316 10.95 9.90 -12.26
C ALA A 316 12.35 10.56 -12.30
N GLY A 317 13.33 10.05 -11.56
CA GLY A 317 14.68 10.62 -11.46
C GLY A 317 14.76 11.88 -10.59
N LEU A 318 13.87 12.02 -9.62
CA LEU A 318 13.88 13.15 -8.70
C LEU A 318 14.75 12.88 -7.47
N PRO A 319 15.55 13.87 -7.00
CA PRO A 319 16.11 13.81 -5.67
C PRO A 319 14.97 13.87 -4.65
N VAL A 320 15.08 13.06 -3.60
CA VAL A 320 14.06 12.96 -2.55
C VAL A 320 14.55 13.63 -1.27
N VAL A 321 13.73 14.50 -0.69
CA VAL A 321 13.90 14.96 0.70
C VAL A 321 12.78 14.36 1.54
N SER A 322 13.13 13.63 2.61
CA SER A 322 12.15 12.97 3.46
C SER A 322 12.66 12.84 4.90
N THR A 323 11.93 12.08 5.73
CA THR A 323 12.27 11.88 7.14
C THR A 323 12.86 10.49 7.40
N ARG A 324 13.64 10.35 8.48
CA ARG A 324 14.20 9.05 8.94
C ARG A 324 13.15 8.26 9.70
N LEU A 325 12.03 7.94 9.05
CA LEU A 325 10.92 7.26 9.68
C LEU A 325 10.62 5.93 8.98
N ALA A 326 10.32 4.90 9.77
CA ALA A 326 9.94 3.56 9.29
C ALA A 326 10.90 3.04 8.19
N ALA A 327 10.36 2.66 7.02
CA ALA A 327 11.17 2.16 5.91
C ALA A 327 11.66 3.25 4.93
N VAL A 328 11.48 4.54 5.23
CA VAL A 328 12.01 5.60 4.36
C VAL A 328 13.54 5.47 4.16
N PRO A 329 14.36 5.16 5.21
CA PRO A 329 15.79 4.91 5.02
C PRO A 329 16.12 3.70 4.14
N GLU A 330 15.18 2.77 3.97
CA GLU A 330 15.35 1.66 3.02
C GLU A 330 15.17 2.10 1.57
N MET A 331 14.41 3.17 1.32
CA MET A 331 14.20 3.72 -0.02
C MET A 331 15.22 4.79 -0.36
N VAL A 332 15.42 5.73 0.53
CA VAL A 332 16.30 6.90 0.34
C VAL A 332 17.58 6.75 1.15
N GLN A 333 18.69 6.61 0.46
CA GLN A 333 20.01 6.63 1.07
C GLN A 333 20.48 8.08 1.21
N HIS A 334 20.60 8.55 2.48
CA HIS A 334 21.01 9.92 2.79
C HIS A 334 22.38 10.26 2.19
N GLY A 335 22.44 11.38 1.48
CA GLY A 335 23.67 11.84 0.80
C GLY A 335 24.02 11.11 -0.50
N VAL A 336 23.18 10.16 -0.96
CA VAL A 336 23.39 9.39 -2.18
C VAL A 336 22.18 9.50 -3.15
N THR A 337 20.98 9.18 -2.67
CA THR A 337 19.75 9.23 -3.50
C THR A 337 18.81 10.35 -3.04
N GLY A 338 19.15 11.07 -1.99
CA GLY A 338 18.37 12.15 -1.41
C GLY A 338 18.87 12.56 -0.04
N LEU A 339 18.07 13.36 0.65
CA LEU A 339 18.39 13.85 1.99
C LEU A 339 17.31 13.41 2.97
N LEU A 340 17.72 12.93 4.14
CA LEU A 340 16.84 12.54 5.23
C LEU A 340 17.08 13.43 6.45
N VAL A 341 15.98 13.93 7.02
CA VAL A 341 15.96 14.68 8.28
C VAL A 341 15.12 13.93 9.33
N ASP A 342 15.14 14.35 10.58
CA ASP A 342 14.25 13.78 11.57
C ASP A 342 12.82 14.37 11.39
N GLU A 343 11.80 13.64 11.82
CA GLU A 343 10.41 14.09 11.73
C GLU A 343 10.14 15.34 12.60
N LYS A 344 9.14 16.14 12.21
CA LYS A 344 8.71 17.34 12.97
C LYS A 344 9.82 18.38 13.15
N GLN A 345 10.70 18.51 12.14
CA GLN A 345 11.79 19.50 12.13
C GLN A 345 11.77 20.33 10.83
N PRO A 346 10.83 21.28 10.69
CA PRO A 346 10.67 22.06 9.46
C PRO A 346 11.91 22.89 9.11
N GLU A 347 12.71 23.34 10.10
CA GLU A 347 13.96 24.07 9.87
C GLU A 347 15.01 23.19 9.16
N ARG A 348 15.15 21.93 9.59
CA ARG A 348 16.06 20.97 8.94
C ARG A 348 15.54 20.54 7.57
N LEU A 349 14.21 20.38 7.43
CA LEU A 349 13.60 20.11 6.15
C LEU A 349 13.87 21.25 5.16
N ALA A 350 13.67 22.50 5.58
CA ALA A 350 13.99 23.67 4.78
C ALA A 350 15.48 23.74 4.41
N ALA A 351 16.39 23.41 5.33
CA ALA A 351 17.82 23.39 5.06
C ALA A 351 18.19 22.35 3.99
N ALA A 352 17.63 21.13 4.07
CA ALA A 352 17.84 20.08 3.08
C ALA A 352 17.31 20.46 1.70
N ILE A 353 16.12 21.07 1.63
CA ILE A 353 15.54 21.56 0.36
C ILE A 353 16.44 22.68 -0.20
N ALA A 354 16.87 23.63 0.64
CA ALA A 354 17.74 24.75 0.24
C ALA A 354 19.08 24.26 -0.32
N GLU A 355 19.64 23.18 0.21
CA GLU A 355 20.87 22.57 -0.30
C GLU A 355 20.71 22.12 -1.75
N LEU A 356 19.62 21.43 -2.07
CA LEU A 356 19.34 20.98 -3.44
C LEU A 356 18.95 22.12 -4.39
N LEU A 357 18.25 23.14 -3.91
CA LEU A 357 17.93 24.34 -4.70
C LEU A 357 19.18 25.11 -5.11
N ARG A 358 20.19 25.20 -4.21
CA ARG A 358 21.47 25.87 -4.47
C ARG A 358 22.43 25.05 -5.33
N ASN A 359 22.25 23.73 -5.38
CA ASN A 359 23.17 22.86 -6.10
C ASN A 359 22.42 21.92 -7.06
N PRO A 360 22.03 22.40 -8.24
CA PRO A 360 21.30 21.59 -9.23
C PRO A 360 22.06 20.33 -9.67
N ALA A 361 23.39 20.39 -9.75
CA ALA A 361 24.21 19.21 -10.09
C ALA A 361 24.14 18.11 -9.03
N LEU A 362 24.08 18.49 -7.74
CA LEU A 362 23.85 17.54 -6.64
C LEU A 362 22.46 16.94 -6.73
N ALA A 363 21.46 17.77 -6.97
CA ALA A 363 20.06 17.33 -7.12
C ALA A 363 19.93 16.32 -8.27
N GLU A 364 20.55 16.59 -9.41
CA GLU A 364 20.54 15.68 -10.56
C GLU A 364 21.25 14.36 -10.24
N ARG A 365 22.44 14.42 -9.63
CA ARG A 365 23.18 13.20 -9.21
C ARG A 365 22.34 12.33 -8.28
N TYR A 366 21.66 12.91 -7.28
CA TYR A 366 20.79 12.17 -6.37
C TYR A 366 19.58 11.58 -7.10
N GLY A 367 18.98 12.31 -8.02
CA GLY A 367 17.86 11.83 -8.81
C GLY A 367 18.24 10.62 -9.68
N GLN A 368 19.39 10.68 -10.36
CA GLN A 368 19.88 9.57 -11.19
C GLN A 368 20.22 8.34 -10.34
N ALA A 369 20.93 8.52 -9.22
CA ALA A 369 21.20 7.44 -8.28
C ALA A 369 19.91 6.85 -7.71
N GLY A 370 18.94 7.69 -7.40
CA GLY A 370 17.61 7.28 -6.93
C GLY A 370 16.87 6.42 -7.97
N LYS A 371 16.90 6.82 -9.23
CA LYS A 371 16.26 6.05 -10.32
C LYS A 371 16.88 4.66 -10.48
N LEU A 372 18.21 4.56 -10.42
CA LEU A 372 18.91 3.27 -10.46
C LEU A 372 18.51 2.39 -9.28
N ALA A 373 18.58 2.92 -8.05
CA ALA A 373 18.21 2.20 -6.83
C ALA A 373 16.74 1.74 -6.86
N ALA A 374 15.82 2.57 -7.39
CA ALA A 374 14.43 2.19 -7.57
C ALA A 374 14.28 1.01 -8.54
N SER A 375 14.98 1.04 -9.66
CA SER A 375 14.96 -0.04 -10.66
C SER A 375 15.47 -1.37 -10.09
N GLU A 376 16.54 -1.34 -9.33
CA GLU A 376 17.16 -2.54 -8.75
C GLU A 376 16.31 -3.18 -7.65
N ARG A 377 15.65 -2.36 -6.82
CA ARG A 377 15.05 -2.82 -5.56
C ARG A 377 13.54 -2.91 -5.58
N PHE A 378 12.87 -2.07 -6.36
CA PHE A 378 11.42 -1.91 -6.34
C PHE A 378 10.73 -2.24 -7.67
N SER A 379 11.43 -2.82 -8.65
CA SER A 379 10.81 -3.29 -9.89
C SER A 379 9.79 -4.40 -9.63
N SER A 380 8.62 -4.32 -10.28
CA SER A 380 7.52 -5.28 -10.10
C SER A 380 7.90 -6.70 -10.51
N GLY A 381 8.71 -6.89 -11.56
CA GLY A 381 9.11 -8.21 -12.04
C GLY A 381 9.73 -9.08 -10.95
N PRO A 382 10.89 -8.70 -10.35
CA PRO A 382 11.54 -9.45 -9.29
C PRO A 382 10.70 -9.60 -8.01
N THR A 383 9.96 -8.55 -7.61
CA THR A 383 9.14 -8.61 -6.39
C THR A 383 8.01 -9.61 -6.53
N VAL A 384 7.28 -9.61 -7.65
CA VAL A 384 6.21 -10.57 -7.91
C VAL A 384 6.75 -11.98 -8.15
N ALA A 385 7.92 -12.13 -8.79
CA ALA A 385 8.57 -13.45 -8.91
C ALA A 385 8.88 -14.05 -7.53
N SER A 386 9.33 -13.23 -6.56
CA SER A 386 9.57 -13.67 -5.18
C SER A 386 8.28 -14.14 -4.50
N LEU A 387 7.18 -13.40 -4.66
CA LEU A 387 5.88 -13.80 -4.14
C LEU A 387 5.38 -15.10 -4.79
N ARG A 388 5.53 -15.23 -6.11
CA ARG A 388 5.18 -16.47 -6.83
C ARG A 388 5.94 -17.69 -6.31
N ALA A 389 7.23 -17.54 -6.02
CA ALA A 389 8.03 -18.62 -5.46
C ALA A 389 7.51 -19.11 -4.10
N LEU A 390 7.03 -18.21 -3.24
CA LEU A 390 6.38 -18.56 -1.96
C LEU A 390 5.03 -19.24 -2.20
N LEU A 391 4.20 -18.70 -3.10
CA LEU A 391 2.89 -19.25 -3.44
C LEU A 391 3.01 -20.66 -4.06
N ALA A 392 3.98 -20.89 -4.92
CA ALA A 392 4.23 -22.20 -5.53
C ALA A 392 4.58 -23.28 -4.50
N ARG A 393 5.27 -22.92 -3.41
CA ARG A 393 5.59 -23.85 -2.32
C ARG A 393 4.36 -24.25 -1.50
N THR A 394 3.38 -23.34 -1.39
CA THR A 394 2.16 -23.55 -0.57
C THR A 394 1.00 -24.12 -1.36
N ALA A 395 0.93 -23.84 -2.64
CA ALA A 395 -0.11 -24.31 -3.55
C ALA A 395 0.51 -24.62 -4.93
N PRO A 396 1.28 -25.72 -5.04
CA PRO A 396 1.83 -26.12 -6.33
C PRO A 396 0.69 -26.28 -7.34
N ASP A 397 0.92 -25.81 -8.56
CA ASP A 397 -0.05 -26.00 -9.65
C ASP A 397 -0.38 -27.48 -9.76
N SER A 398 -1.67 -27.78 -9.92
CA SER A 398 -2.07 -29.16 -10.18
C SER A 398 -1.38 -29.59 -11.47
N PRO A 399 -0.75 -30.78 -11.53
CA PRO A 399 -0.30 -31.31 -12.81
C PRO A 399 -1.51 -31.36 -13.75
N VAL A 400 -1.31 -30.83 -14.95
CA VAL A 400 -2.28 -30.87 -16.06
C VAL A 400 -2.55 -32.29 -16.45
#